data_561d76353691aefd4ec3d2cad8b04d77
#
_entry.id   561d76353691aefd4ec3d2cad8b04d77
#
_cell.length_a   1.000
_cell.length_b   1.000
_cell.length_c   1.000
_cell.angle_alpha   90.00
_cell.angle_beta   90.00
_cell.angle_gamma   90.00
#
_symmetry.space_group_name_H-M   'P 1'
#
loop_
_entity.id
_entity.type
_entity.pdbx_description
1 polymer ?
#
loop_
_entity_poly.entity_id
_entity_poly.type
_entity_poly.pdbx_seq_one_letter_code
_entity_poly.pdbx_strand_id
1 'polypeptide(L)'
;MKSSLRPSRLSVRLLGVAVALSAVAAAAPAEAVRATAAPTVSEQDVMPHLSALQRIADRNGGNRAHGTRGYTESVAYVRNALDRAGFRTQLHRFEHDGRAGYNLIADWPGGDPNHVLLTGAHLDSVEQGPGINDNGSGSAAVLTTALQVAKARLKPARHLRFAWWGAEEAGLFGSAGYVDDLSAGDRKAIDLYLNFDQAGSRNTQQWLVVEDGPGADAAAGRAFDSWFAARGLATFDIGVGGSDNESFSNAGIPSSGFSTGISDCIHEACDDLANVDPATEATSTNALIGVLWQLAATRP
;
A
#
# COMPACT_ATOMS: atom_id res chain seq x y z
N MET A 1 -49.99 47.27 88.29
CA MET A 1 -48.79 46.87 87.55
C MET A 1 -48.98 45.43 87.03
N LYS A 2 -49.36 45.31 85.76
CA LYS A 2 -49.64 44.00 85.16
C LYS A 2 -48.64 43.79 84.01
N SER A 3 -47.72 42.84 84.17
CA SER A 3 -46.76 42.37 83.22
C SER A 3 -47.42 41.36 82.27
N SER A 4 -47.38 41.62 80.94
CA SER A 4 -47.91 40.68 79.96
C SER A 4 -46.72 40.02 79.22
N LEU A 5 -46.59 38.75 79.42
CA LEU A 5 -45.63 37.90 78.67
C LEU A 5 -46.28 37.45 77.36
N ARG A 6 -45.58 37.70 76.23
CA ARG A 6 -45.95 37.18 74.90
C ARG A 6 -45.16 35.92 74.62
N PRO A 7 -45.70 34.87 74.02
CA PRO A 7 -44.99 33.67 73.68
C PRO A 7 -44.20 33.84 72.31
N SER A 8 -42.97 33.40 72.31
CA SER A 8 -42.11 33.34 71.12
C SER A 8 -42.53 32.15 70.24
N ARG A 9 -42.74 32.42 68.98
CA ARG A 9 -42.95 31.37 67.93
C ARG A 9 -41.61 30.82 67.49
N LEU A 10 -41.39 29.54 67.70
CA LEU A 10 -40.26 28.77 67.17
C LEU A 10 -40.55 28.41 65.72
N SER A 11 -39.77 28.98 64.80
CA SER A 11 -39.85 28.63 63.34
C SER A 11 -38.89 27.46 63.08
N VAL A 12 -39.42 26.30 62.79
CA VAL A 12 -38.64 25.14 62.31
C VAL A 12 -38.41 25.34 60.81
N ARG A 13 -37.13 25.50 60.47
CA ARG A 13 -36.69 25.48 59.08
C ARG A 13 -36.40 24.05 58.66
N LEU A 14 -37.19 23.49 57.78
CA LEU A 14 -36.87 22.25 57.08
C LEU A 14 -35.76 22.52 56.04
N LEU A 15 -34.58 21.92 56.25
CA LEU A 15 -33.54 21.82 55.21
C LEU A 15 -33.93 20.69 54.24
N GLY A 16 -34.34 21.06 53.05
CA GLY A 16 -34.49 20.12 51.96
C GLY A 16 -33.13 19.73 51.39
N VAL A 17 -32.74 18.49 51.54
CA VAL A 17 -31.53 17.93 50.88
C VAL A 17 -31.95 17.55 49.47
N ALA A 18 -31.48 18.30 48.48
CA ALA A 18 -31.62 17.94 47.06
C ALA A 18 -30.54 16.92 46.71
N VAL A 19 -30.90 15.67 46.50
CA VAL A 19 -30.04 14.63 45.95
C VAL A 19 -29.99 14.81 44.45
N ALA A 20 -28.85 15.34 43.96
CA ALA A 20 -28.58 15.38 42.52
C ALA A 20 -28.17 13.96 42.05
N LEU A 21 -29.07 13.29 41.33
CA LEU A 21 -28.72 12.08 40.57
C LEU A 21 -27.82 12.50 39.35
N SER A 22 -26.55 12.27 39.46
CA SER A 22 -25.63 12.34 38.31
C SER A 22 -25.83 11.09 37.44
N ALA A 23 -26.48 11.25 36.31
CA ALA A 23 -26.54 10.20 35.30
C ALA A 23 -25.13 10.04 34.67
N VAL A 24 -24.42 9.00 35.06
CA VAL A 24 -23.21 8.55 34.36
C VAL A 24 -23.66 7.92 33.05
N ALA A 25 -23.52 8.66 31.97
CA ALA A 25 -23.66 8.09 30.64
C ALA A 25 -22.51 7.07 30.43
N ALA A 26 -22.83 5.79 30.51
CA ALA A 26 -21.93 4.75 30.10
C ALA A 26 -21.64 4.91 28.59
N ALA A 27 -20.44 5.31 28.26
CA ALA A 27 -19.96 5.26 26.87
C ALA A 27 -20.07 3.80 26.41
N ALA A 28 -20.83 3.56 25.35
CA ALA A 28 -20.89 2.26 24.72
C ALA A 28 -19.44 1.88 24.32
N PRO A 29 -19.00 0.63 24.57
CA PRO A 29 -17.69 0.19 24.10
C PRO A 29 -17.67 0.38 22.58
N ALA A 30 -16.61 1.06 22.09
CA ALA A 30 -16.35 1.12 20.66
C ALA A 30 -16.29 -0.33 20.17
N GLU A 31 -17.18 -0.71 19.25
CA GLU A 31 -17.10 -2.02 18.60
C GLU A 31 -15.72 -2.12 17.98
N ALA A 32 -14.89 -2.99 18.54
CA ALA A 32 -13.64 -3.35 17.92
C ALA A 32 -13.98 -3.91 16.53
N VAL A 33 -13.65 -3.17 15.48
CA VAL A 33 -13.77 -3.64 14.11
C VAL A 33 -12.97 -4.94 14.05
N ARG A 34 -13.68 -6.08 14.01
CA ARG A 34 -13.01 -7.37 13.81
C ARG A 34 -12.28 -7.24 12.47
N ALA A 35 -10.96 -7.22 12.53
CA ALA A 35 -10.15 -7.28 11.33
C ALA A 35 -10.59 -8.54 10.56
N THR A 36 -11.17 -8.36 9.39
CA THR A 36 -11.48 -9.48 8.52
C THR A 36 -10.16 -10.17 8.19
N ALA A 37 -10.12 -11.50 8.27
CA ALA A 37 -8.93 -12.24 7.91
C ALA A 37 -8.49 -11.85 6.49
N ALA A 38 -7.17 -11.71 6.30
CA ALA A 38 -6.62 -11.42 4.98
C ALA A 38 -7.03 -12.54 3.99
N PRO A 39 -7.54 -12.19 2.80
CA PRO A 39 -7.86 -13.20 1.80
C PRO A 39 -6.59 -13.89 1.30
N THR A 40 -6.75 -15.08 0.76
CA THR A 40 -5.68 -15.81 0.08
C THR A 40 -5.99 -15.86 -1.41
N VAL A 41 -4.96 -15.69 -2.24
CA VAL A 41 -5.03 -15.78 -3.69
C VAL A 41 -4.20 -16.94 -4.20
N SER A 42 -4.54 -17.42 -5.40
CA SER A 42 -3.82 -18.44 -6.13
C SER A 42 -3.13 -17.86 -7.37
N GLU A 43 -2.34 -18.68 -8.05
CA GLU A 43 -1.77 -18.33 -9.36
C GLU A 43 -2.84 -17.87 -10.36
N GLN A 44 -4.04 -18.46 -10.30
CA GLN A 44 -5.17 -18.11 -11.18
C GLN A 44 -5.70 -16.69 -10.95
N ASP A 45 -5.42 -16.09 -9.80
CA ASP A 45 -5.82 -14.72 -9.49
C ASP A 45 -4.80 -13.69 -10.00
N VAL A 46 -3.50 -14.00 -10.02
CA VAL A 46 -2.43 -13.06 -10.35
C VAL A 46 -1.88 -13.22 -11.77
N MET A 47 -1.65 -14.45 -12.25
CA MET A 47 -1.05 -14.71 -13.57
C MET A 47 -1.81 -14.14 -14.77
N PRO A 48 -3.15 -13.97 -14.74
CA PRO A 48 -3.87 -13.29 -15.81
C PRO A 48 -3.42 -11.83 -16.02
N HIS A 49 -2.97 -11.15 -14.97
CA HIS A 49 -2.47 -9.77 -15.07
C HIS A 49 -1.12 -9.74 -15.80
N LEU A 50 -0.20 -10.63 -15.45
CA LEU A 50 1.08 -10.80 -16.14
C LEU A 50 0.89 -11.17 -17.61
N SER A 51 -0.02 -12.11 -17.90
CA SER A 51 -0.40 -12.47 -19.27
C SER A 51 -0.98 -11.29 -20.06
N ALA A 52 -1.68 -10.37 -19.40
CA ALA A 52 -2.17 -9.16 -20.03
C ALA A 52 -1.05 -8.18 -20.36
N LEU A 53 -0.10 -7.97 -19.44
CA LEU A 53 1.08 -7.13 -19.66
C LEU A 53 1.97 -7.69 -20.77
N GLN A 54 2.18 -9.01 -20.83
CA GLN A 54 2.89 -9.67 -21.94
C GLN A 54 2.21 -9.35 -23.28
N ARG A 55 0.90 -9.59 -23.39
CA ARG A 55 0.18 -9.29 -24.63
C ARG A 55 0.23 -7.80 -25.00
N ILE A 56 0.32 -6.91 -24.01
CA ILE A 56 0.50 -5.48 -24.29
C ILE A 56 1.89 -5.24 -24.89
N ALA A 57 2.95 -5.81 -24.31
CA ALA A 57 4.29 -5.72 -24.87
C ALA A 57 4.35 -6.28 -26.28
N ASP A 58 3.84 -7.50 -26.51
CA ASP A 58 3.88 -8.21 -27.80
C ASP A 58 3.30 -7.39 -28.97
N ARG A 59 2.18 -6.69 -28.73
CA ARG A 59 1.54 -5.87 -29.78
C ARG A 59 2.09 -4.45 -29.91
N ASN A 60 3.03 -4.07 -29.05
CA ASN A 60 3.60 -2.74 -29.00
C ASN A 60 5.14 -2.74 -29.14
N GLY A 61 5.69 -3.62 -29.93
CA GLY A 61 7.12 -3.65 -30.23
C GLY A 61 7.96 -4.40 -29.20
N GLY A 62 7.34 -5.26 -28.38
CA GLY A 62 8.03 -6.15 -27.46
C GLY A 62 8.36 -5.54 -26.09
N ASN A 63 7.89 -4.32 -25.79
CA ASN A 63 8.20 -3.67 -24.51
C ASN A 63 7.04 -2.81 -24.00
N ARG A 64 7.21 -2.32 -22.77
CA ARG A 64 6.31 -1.41 -22.06
C ARG A 64 7.08 -0.19 -21.52
N ALA A 65 8.17 0.17 -22.20
CA ALA A 65 9.09 1.20 -21.79
C ALA A 65 8.42 2.59 -21.71
N HIS A 66 8.97 3.47 -20.87
CA HIS A 66 8.52 4.84 -20.73
C HIS A 66 8.43 5.55 -22.11
N GLY A 67 7.37 6.33 -22.31
CA GLY A 67 7.14 7.07 -23.55
C GLY A 67 6.63 6.23 -24.72
N THR A 68 6.46 4.91 -24.54
CA THR A 68 5.92 4.01 -25.58
C THR A 68 4.41 3.82 -25.45
N ARG A 69 3.82 3.28 -26.51
CA ARG A 69 2.41 2.86 -26.48
C ARG A 69 2.20 1.67 -25.54
N GLY A 70 3.21 0.78 -25.40
CA GLY A 70 3.17 -0.34 -24.47
C GLY A 70 2.98 0.12 -23.03
N TYR A 71 3.71 1.16 -22.62
CA TYR A 71 3.51 1.76 -21.31
C TYR A 71 2.12 2.36 -21.13
N THR A 72 1.69 3.18 -22.08
CA THR A 72 0.37 3.84 -22.01
C THR A 72 -0.79 2.82 -21.95
N GLU A 73 -0.71 1.72 -22.72
CA GLU A 73 -1.71 0.65 -22.66
C GLU A 73 -1.64 -0.14 -21.34
N SER A 74 -0.46 -0.29 -20.73
CA SER A 74 -0.31 -0.90 -19.40
C SER A 74 -0.98 -0.06 -18.32
N VAL A 75 -0.76 1.25 -18.33
CA VAL A 75 -1.46 2.20 -17.44
C VAL A 75 -2.97 2.11 -17.62
N ALA A 76 -3.45 2.11 -18.86
CA ALA A 76 -4.88 1.99 -19.16
C ALA A 76 -5.47 0.65 -18.68
N TYR A 77 -4.75 -0.44 -18.83
CA TYR A 77 -5.16 -1.77 -18.36
C TYR A 77 -5.37 -1.78 -16.84
N VAL A 78 -4.37 -1.35 -16.08
CA VAL A 78 -4.43 -1.31 -14.61
C VAL A 78 -5.53 -0.36 -14.14
N ARG A 79 -5.58 0.86 -14.69
CA ARG A 79 -6.59 1.86 -14.37
C ARG A 79 -8.01 1.34 -14.58
N ASN A 80 -8.27 0.71 -15.72
CA ASN A 80 -9.60 0.16 -16.03
C ASN A 80 -10.03 -0.95 -15.05
N ALA A 81 -9.09 -1.74 -14.54
CA ALA A 81 -9.39 -2.74 -13.51
C ALA A 81 -9.78 -2.09 -12.18
N LEU A 82 -9.04 -1.08 -11.76
CA LEU A 82 -9.25 -0.34 -10.52
C LEU A 82 -10.54 0.49 -10.55
N ASP A 83 -10.82 1.20 -11.66
CA ASP A 83 -12.04 2.00 -11.81
C ASP A 83 -13.29 1.11 -11.69
N ARG A 84 -13.27 -0.08 -12.34
CA ARG A 84 -14.36 -1.07 -12.19
C ARG A 84 -14.50 -1.63 -10.78
N ALA A 85 -13.41 -1.67 -10.03
CA ALA A 85 -13.39 -2.14 -8.64
C ALA A 85 -13.81 -1.06 -7.63
N GLY A 86 -14.00 0.20 -8.06
CA GLY A 86 -14.48 1.29 -7.24
C GLY A 86 -13.40 2.16 -6.60
N PHE A 87 -12.16 2.06 -7.07
CA PHE A 87 -11.10 2.99 -6.69
C PHE A 87 -11.30 4.36 -7.33
N ARG A 88 -10.79 5.40 -6.68
CA ARG A 88 -10.62 6.72 -7.29
C ARG A 88 -9.23 6.78 -7.89
N THR A 89 -9.14 6.79 -9.22
CA THR A 89 -7.87 6.82 -9.93
C THR A 89 -7.53 8.21 -10.44
N GLN A 90 -6.25 8.54 -10.42
CA GLN A 90 -5.71 9.75 -11.04
C GLN A 90 -4.39 9.45 -11.74
N LEU A 91 -4.07 10.23 -12.76
CA LEU A 91 -2.75 10.19 -13.41
C LEU A 91 -1.94 11.37 -12.87
N HIS A 92 -0.81 11.06 -12.24
CA HIS A 92 0.19 12.04 -11.88
C HIS A 92 1.17 12.18 -13.06
N ARG A 93 1.26 13.38 -13.65
CA ARG A 93 2.11 13.64 -14.81
C ARG A 93 3.51 14.01 -14.36
N PHE A 94 4.51 13.43 -14.99
CA PHE A 94 5.89 13.86 -14.93
C PHE A 94 6.48 14.00 -16.34
N GLU A 95 7.73 14.44 -16.45
CA GLU A 95 8.42 14.56 -17.74
C GLU A 95 9.84 14.01 -17.61
N HIS A 96 10.24 13.23 -18.59
CA HIS A 96 11.60 12.73 -18.74
C HIS A 96 11.97 12.70 -20.21
N ASP A 97 13.18 13.22 -20.57
CA ASP A 97 13.71 13.31 -21.93
C ASP A 97 12.73 13.97 -22.94
N GLY A 98 12.01 15.02 -22.50
CA GLY A 98 11.02 15.72 -23.32
C GLY A 98 9.76 14.91 -23.63
N ARG A 99 9.56 13.76 -22.98
CA ARG A 99 8.38 12.92 -23.10
C ARG A 99 7.55 12.99 -21.82
N ALA A 100 6.24 13.14 -21.95
CA ALA A 100 5.34 13.04 -20.81
C ALA A 100 5.22 11.60 -20.34
N GLY A 101 5.39 11.37 -19.04
CA GLY A 101 5.10 10.14 -18.33
C GLY A 101 3.94 10.32 -17.36
N TYR A 102 3.39 9.21 -16.92
CA TYR A 102 2.28 9.20 -15.98
C TYR A 102 2.48 8.11 -14.94
N ASN A 103 2.42 8.46 -13.67
CA ASN A 103 2.17 7.50 -12.61
C ASN A 103 0.66 7.30 -12.50
N LEU A 104 0.23 6.08 -12.23
CA LEU A 104 -1.15 5.80 -11.89
C LEU A 104 -1.28 5.72 -10.36
N ILE A 105 -2.11 6.58 -9.79
CA ILE A 105 -2.41 6.61 -8.36
C ILE A 105 -3.86 6.17 -8.15
N ALA A 106 -4.11 5.32 -7.18
CA ALA A 106 -5.44 4.80 -6.88
C ALA A 106 -5.73 4.82 -5.38
N ASP A 107 -6.75 5.54 -4.99
CA ASP A 107 -7.20 5.65 -3.61
C ASP A 107 -8.40 4.74 -3.35
N TRP A 108 -8.30 3.89 -2.34
CA TRP A 108 -9.45 3.14 -1.83
C TRP A 108 -10.33 4.04 -0.95
N PRO A 109 -11.66 4.06 -1.14
CA PRO A 109 -12.55 4.87 -0.32
C PRO A 109 -12.51 4.48 1.16
N GLY A 110 -12.19 5.42 2.03
CA GLY A 110 -12.15 5.24 3.49
C GLY A 110 -10.77 5.33 4.09
N GLY A 111 -10.66 5.04 5.39
CA GLY A 111 -9.46 5.27 6.18
C GLY A 111 -9.20 6.73 6.52
N ASP A 112 -8.24 6.96 7.39
CA ASP A 112 -7.85 8.30 7.82
C ASP A 112 -6.85 8.91 6.81
N PRO A 113 -7.20 10.01 6.12
CA PRO A 113 -6.33 10.60 5.11
C PRO A 113 -5.05 11.23 5.68
N ASN A 114 -4.95 11.40 7.00
CA ASN A 114 -3.72 11.87 7.65
C ASN A 114 -2.75 10.71 7.95
N HIS A 115 -3.15 9.49 7.68
CA HIS A 115 -2.39 8.26 7.90
C HIS A 115 -2.50 7.38 6.66
N VAL A 116 -1.60 7.55 5.70
CA VAL A 116 -1.61 6.88 4.40
C VAL A 116 -0.63 5.70 4.42
N LEU A 117 -1.12 4.52 4.10
CA LEU A 117 -0.31 3.37 3.71
C LEU A 117 -0.29 3.33 2.18
N LEU A 118 0.85 3.69 1.62
CA LEU A 118 1.09 3.70 0.18
C LEU A 118 1.78 2.40 -0.23
N THR A 119 1.29 1.77 -1.29
CA THR A 119 1.81 0.48 -1.80
C THR A 119 2.01 0.61 -3.30
N GLY A 120 3.18 0.26 -3.81
CA GLY A 120 3.46 0.46 -5.23
C GLY A 120 4.51 -0.47 -5.83
N ALA A 121 4.61 -0.37 -7.15
CA ALA A 121 5.61 -1.01 -8.00
C ALA A 121 5.72 -0.21 -9.29
N HIS A 122 6.86 -0.28 -9.99
CA HIS A 122 6.89 0.34 -11.31
C HIS A 122 6.17 -0.51 -12.35
N LEU A 123 5.69 0.15 -13.39
CA LEU A 123 4.88 -0.47 -14.44
C LEU A 123 5.56 -0.45 -15.80
N ASP A 124 6.59 0.36 -15.96
CA ASP A 124 7.40 0.37 -17.18
C ASP A 124 8.34 -0.84 -17.25
N SER A 125 8.94 -1.02 -18.38
CA SER A 125 10.04 -1.94 -18.64
C SER A 125 11.16 -1.19 -19.36
N VAL A 126 12.31 -1.83 -19.52
CA VAL A 126 13.33 -1.41 -20.49
C VAL A 126 12.81 -1.54 -21.94
N GLU A 127 13.50 -0.89 -22.89
CA GLU A 127 13.18 -1.01 -24.34
C GLU A 127 13.54 -2.40 -24.91
N GLN A 128 14.44 -3.12 -24.27
CA GLN A 128 15.01 -4.40 -24.73
C GLN A 128 14.08 -5.58 -24.54
N GLY A 129 13.10 -5.49 -23.62
CA GLY A 129 12.24 -6.61 -23.26
C GLY A 129 10.87 -6.23 -22.71
N PRO A 130 9.98 -7.23 -22.56
CA PRO A 130 8.63 -7.01 -22.07
C PRO A 130 8.57 -6.68 -20.58
N GLY A 131 9.61 -6.95 -19.78
CA GLY A 131 9.70 -6.68 -18.37
C GLY A 131 8.60 -7.35 -17.56
N ILE A 132 8.39 -8.65 -17.74
CA ILE A 132 7.25 -9.33 -17.09
C ILE A 132 7.57 -9.72 -15.66
N ASN A 133 8.81 -10.08 -15.38
CA ASN A 133 9.26 -10.20 -14.00
C ASN A 133 9.68 -8.82 -13.46
N ASP A 134 10.46 -8.06 -14.21
CA ASP A 134 10.93 -6.72 -13.89
C ASP A 134 10.16 -5.63 -14.67
N ASN A 135 9.13 -4.94 -14.12
CA ASN A 135 8.48 -5.28 -12.84
C ASN A 135 6.97 -5.49 -13.06
N GLY A 136 6.65 -6.27 -14.09
CA GLY A 136 5.29 -6.75 -14.29
C GLY A 136 4.78 -7.55 -13.09
N SER A 137 5.68 -8.32 -12.44
CA SER A 137 5.37 -9.15 -11.27
C SER A 137 4.95 -8.29 -10.07
N GLY A 138 5.74 -7.36 -9.63
CA GLY A 138 5.37 -6.42 -8.57
C GLY A 138 4.08 -5.66 -8.90
N SER A 139 3.97 -5.16 -10.14
CA SER A 139 2.77 -4.47 -10.62
C SER A 139 1.51 -5.35 -10.58
N ALA A 140 1.60 -6.65 -10.92
CA ALA A 140 0.49 -7.60 -10.85
C ALA A 140 0.13 -7.96 -9.40
N ALA A 141 1.13 -8.16 -8.53
CA ALA A 141 0.92 -8.40 -7.10
C ALA A 141 0.19 -7.24 -6.43
N VAL A 142 0.61 -5.99 -6.69
CA VAL A 142 -0.03 -4.77 -6.20
C VAL A 142 -1.46 -4.65 -6.73
N LEU A 143 -1.70 -4.91 -8.04
CA LEU A 143 -3.04 -4.87 -8.62
C LEU A 143 -3.95 -5.94 -8.02
N THR A 144 -3.48 -7.17 -7.91
CA THR A 144 -4.24 -8.27 -7.30
C THR A 144 -4.61 -7.92 -5.86
N THR A 145 -3.69 -7.37 -5.09
CA THR A 145 -3.93 -6.91 -3.72
C THR A 145 -5.00 -5.83 -3.65
N ALA A 146 -4.93 -4.81 -4.50
CA ALA A 146 -5.95 -3.76 -4.59
C ALA A 146 -7.34 -4.34 -4.93
N LEU A 147 -7.41 -5.29 -5.86
CA LEU A 147 -8.66 -5.96 -6.21
C LEU A 147 -9.22 -6.80 -5.05
N GLN A 148 -8.35 -7.42 -4.22
CA GLN A 148 -8.80 -8.12 -3.01
C GLN A 148 -9.31 -7.14 -1.94
N VAL A 149 -8.71 -5.96 -1.78
CA VAL A 149 -9.24 -4.88 -0.92
C VAL A 149 -10.67 -4.52 -1.33
N ALA A 150 -10.92 -4.35 -2.62
CA ALA A 150 -12.25 -4.05 -3.15
C ALA A 150 -13.24 -5.20 -2.96
N LYS A 151 -12.84 -6.44 -3.29
CA LYS A 151 -13.65 -7.64 -3.15
C LYS A 151 -14.08 -7.88 -1.70
N ALA A 152 -13.16 -7.67 -0.76
CA ALA A 152 -13.42 -7.77 0.68
C ALA A 152 -14.19 -6.57 1.23
N ARG A 153 -14.34 -5.49 0.46
CA ARG A 153 -14.88 -4.20 0.93
C ARG A 153 -14.19 -3.75 2.23
N LEU A 154 -12.86 -3.83 2.22
CA LEU A 154 -12.05 -3.58 3.41
C LEU A 154 -12.37 -2.18 3.96
N LYS A 155 -12.53 -2.10 5.28
CA LYS A 155 -12.68 -0.85 6.02
C LYS A 155 -11.39 -0.59 6.80
N PRO A 156 -10.39 0.04 6.19
CA PRO A 156 -9.10 0.23 6.81
C PRO A 156 -9.14 1.37 7.84
N ALA A 157 -8.27 1.31 8.85
CA ALA A 157 -8.04 2.43 9.75
C ALA A 157 -7.18 3.51 9.09
N ARG A 158 -6.14 3.10 8.33
CA ARG A 158 -5.30 3.97 7.50
C ARG A 158 -5.93 4.14 6.11
N HIS A 159 -5.70 5.28 5.48
CA HIS A 159 -6.04 5.45 4.08
C HIS A 159 -5.13 4.58 3.19
N LEU A 160 -5.72 3.76 2.32
CA LEU A 160 -4.96 2.93 1.39
C LEU A 160 -4.83 3.63 0.05
N ARG A 161 -3.58 3.84 -0.36
CA ARG A 161 -3.19 4.35 -1.68
C ARG A 161 -2.33 3.32 -2.37
N PHE A 162 -2.60 3.10 -3.66
CA PHE A 162 -1.82 2.23 -4.52
C PHE A 162 -1.21 3.06 -5.65
N ALA A 163 -0.01 2.69 -6.08
CA ALA A 163 0.69 3.42 -7.13
C ALA A 163 1.39 2.48 -8.11
N TRP A 164 1.40 2.89 -9.38
CA TRP A 164 2.17 2.28 -10.45
C TRP A 164 3.03 3.36 -11.06
N TRP A 165 4.33 3.21 -10.85
CA TRP A 165 5.31 4.22 -11.26
C TRP A 165 5.70 4.03 -12.72
N GLY A 166 6.13 5.09 -13.36
CA GLY A 166 6.69 5.06 -14.69
C GLY A 166 8.10 5.62 -14.72
N ALA A 167 8.88 5.24 -15.73
CA ALA A 167 10.26 5.64 -15.91
C ALA A 167 11.15 5.33 -14.68
N GLU A 168 10.87 4.22 -14.01
CA GLU A 168 11.76 3.66 -13.00
C GLU A 168 13.08 3.24 -13.64
N GLU A 169 12.98 2.48 -14.72
CA GLU A 169 14.08 1.96 -15.53
C GLU A 169 14.99 3.04 -16.14
N ALA A 170 14.49 4.27 -16.22
CA ALA A 170 15.25 5.42 -16.65
C ALA A 170 15.97 6.14 -15.51
N GLY A 171 15.71 5.78 -14.25
CA GLY A 171 16.30 6.36 -13.04
C GLY A 171 15.27 6.97 -12.09
N LEU A 172 14.22 6.25 -11.76
CA LEU A 172 13.21 6.57 -10.74
C LEU A 172 12.38 7.85 -11.01
N PHE A 173 12.33 8.32 -12.28
CA PHE A 173 11.75 9.65 -12.58
C PHE A 173 10.28 9.80 -12.17
N GLY A 174 9.50 8.73 -12.26
CA GLY A 174 8.10 8.76 -11.88
C GLY A 174 7.88 8.89 -10.38
N SER A 175 8.49 8.04 -9.59
CA SER A 175 8.39 8.08 -8.13
C SER A 175 9.02 9.33 -7.54
N ALA A 176 10.19 9.74 -8.02
CA ALA A 176 10.86 10.97 -7.61
C ALA A 176 9.97 12.20 -7.91
N GLY A 177 9.45 12.32 -9.14
CA GLY A 177 8.54 13.41 -9.50
C GLY A 177 7.27 13.44 -8.64
N TYR A 178 6.71 12.28 -8.30
CA TYR A 178 5.57 12.21 -7.39
C TYR A 178 5.93 12.73 -6.00
N VAL A 179 7.06 12.31 -5.45
CA VAL A 179 7.51 12.74 -4.11
C VAL A 179 7.85 14.23 -4.08
N ASP A 180 8.44 14.76 -5.14
CA ASP A 180 8.79 16.20 -5.27
C ASP A 180 7.54 17.08 -5.31
N ASP A 181 6.46 16.61 -5.95
CA ASP A 181 5.19 17.33 -6.05
C ASP A 181 4.32 17.26 -4.79
N LEU A 182 4.68 16.40 -3.81
CA LEU A 182 3.95 16.31 -2.55
C LEU A 182 4.07 17.61 -1.74
N SER A 183 2.94 18.14 -1.28
CA SER A 183 2.96 19.17 -0.24
C SER A 183 3.60 18.64 1.05
N ALA A 184 4.10 19.53 1.91
CA ALA A 184 4.64 19.12 3.21
C ALA A 184 3.60 18.37 4.07
N GLY A 185 2.31 18.70 3.90
CA GLY A 185 1.21 18.00 4.58
C GLY A 185 1.00 16.60 4.04
N ASP A 186 0.95 16.45 2.71
CA ASP A 186 0.78 15.14 2.06
C ASP A 186 1.96 14.22 2.32
N ARG A 187 3.19 14.77 2.27
CA ARG A 187 4.41 14.02 2.61
C ARG A 187 4.35 13.49 4.04
N LYS A 188 3.93 14.33 5.00
CA LYS A 188 3.79 13.92 6.41
C LYS A 188 2.67 12.91 6.62
N ALA A 189 1.63 12.93 5.78
CA ALA A 189 0.51 12.00 5.88
C ALA A 189 0.87 10.59 5.43
N ILE A 190 1.93 10.40 4.62
CA ILE A 190 2.38 9.06 4.24
C ILE A 190 3.19 8.47 5.39
N ASP A 191 2.57 7.56 6.14
CA ASP A 191 3.23 6.87 7.26
C ASP A 191 4.28 5.89 6.77
N LEU A 192 4.02 5.23 5.63
CA LEU A 192 4.86 4.16 5.11
C LEU A 192 4.59 3.95 3.61
N TYR A 193 5.65 3.74 2.85
CA TYR A 193 5.61 3.24 1.49
C TYR A 193 6.06 1.77 1.44
N LEU A 194 5.28 0.92 0.77
CA LEU A 194 5.63 -0.47 0.51
C LEU A 194 5.96 -0.66 -0.98
N ASN A 195 7.18 -1.10 -1.27
CA ASN A 195 7.71 -1.32 -2.60
C ASN A 195 7.88 -2.82 -2.90
N PHE A 196 7.55 -3.23 -4.12
CA PHE A 196 7.68 -4.61 -4.57
C PHE A 196 8.32 -4.65 -5.94
N ASP A 197 9.60 -5.08 -5.96
CA ASP A 197 10.41 -5.09 -7.16
C ASP A 197 11.57 -6.11 -7.03
N GLN A 198 11.39 -7.25 -7.54
CA GLN A 198 10.42 -8.02 -8.30
C GLN A 198 9.65 -8.99 -7.37
N ALA A 199 8.50 -9.54 -7.81
CA ALA A 199 7.67 -10.40 -6.97
C ALA A 199 7.59 -11.87 -7.44
N GLY A 200 8.09 -12.21 -8.63
CA GLY A 200 7.87 -13.50 -9.27
C GLY A 200 9.12 -14.18 -9.83
N SER A 201 10.33 -13.82 -9.39
CA SER A 201 11.57 -14.34 -9.98
C SER A 201 11.63 -15.86 -9.93
N ARG A 202 11.89 -16.47 -11.07
CA ARG A 202 11.91 -17.93 -11.24
C ARG A 202 13.03 -18.63 -10.46
N ASN A 203 14.12 -17.91 -10.19
CA ASN A 203 15.30 -18.41 -9.46
C ASN A 203 15.31 -18.01 -7.98
N THR A 204 14.17 -17.60 -7.42
CA THR A 204 14.05 -17.18 -6.02
C THR A 204 14.52 -18.27 -5.06
N GLN A 205 15.47 -17.93 -4.20
CA GLN A 205 15.94 -18.78 -3.09
C GLN A 205 15.40 -18.31 -1.76
N GLN A 206 15.14 -17.01 -1.64
CA GLN A 206 14.65 -16.33 -0.44
C GLN A 206 14.05 -14.98 -0.85
N TRP A 207 13.19 -14.42 0.01
CA TRP A 207 12.68 -13.07 -0.17
C TRP A 207 13.63 -12.06 0.44
N LEU A 208 13.98 -11.05 -0.34
CA LEU A 208 14.89 -9.98 0.06
C LEU A 208 14.03 -8.85 0.67
N VAL A 209 13.96 -8.79 2.00
CA VAL A 209 13.19 -7.76 2.70
C VAL A 209 13.96 -6.44 2.66
N VAL A 210 13.25 -5.36 2.40
CA VAL A 210 13.78 -4.00 2.30
C VAL A 210 13.25 -3.19 3.48
N GLU A 211 14.17 -2.52 4.19
CA GLU A 211 13.85 -1.47 5.17
C GLU A 211 14.71 -0.25 4.87
N ASP A 212 14.11 0.85 4.46
CA ASP A 212 14.82 2.00 3.95
C ASP A 212 14.29 3.33 4.48
N GLY A 213 15.21 4.26 4.71
CA GLY A 213 14.91 5.62 5.12
C GLY A 213 15.06 5.91 6.61
N PRO A 214 15.11 7.21 6.96
CA PRO A 214 15.24 7.66 8.34
C PRO A 214 13.96 7.35 9.14
N GLY A 215 14.08 6.51 10.14
CA GLY A 215 12.94 6.04 10.93
C GLY A 215 12.11 4.99 10.21
N ALA A 216 12.77 4.22 9.32
CA ALA A 216 12.17 3.08 8.66
C ALA A 216 11.31 2.28 9.64
N ASP A 217 10.08 1.97 9.22
CA ASP A 217 9.17 1.23 10.07
C ASP A 217 9.57 -0.25 10.10
N ALA A 218 10.55 -0.56 10.96
CA ALA A 218 10.95 -1.94 11.24
C ALA A 218 9.77 -2.87 11.58
N ALA A 219 8.57 -2.31 11.83
CA ALA A 219 7.37 -3.12 12.01
C ALA A 219 6.90 -3.75 10.71
N ALA A 220 7.06 -3.10 9.55
CA ALA A 220 6.70 -3.65 8.26
C ALA A 220 7.66 -4.77 7.84
N GLY A 221 8.98 -4.57 7.96
CA GLY A 221 9.98 -5.60 7.70
C GLY A 221 9.77 -6.82 8.59
N ARG A 222 9.60 -6.62 9.90
CA ARG A 222 9.27 -7.72 10.83
C ARG A 222 7.94 -8.41 10.50
N ALA A 223 6.96 -7.70 9.94
CA ALA A 223 5.71 -8.32 9.52
C ALA A 223 5.91 -9.23 8.31
N PHE A 224 6.74 -8.83 7.33
CA PHE A 224 7.14 -9.68 6.22
C PHE A 224 7.94 -10.88 6.69
N ASP A 225 8.98 -10.69 7.51
CA ASP A 225 9.76 -11.78 8.09
C ASP A 225 8.90 -12.78 8.83
N SER A 226 7.99 -12.29 9.68
CA SER A 226 7.08 -13.15 10.43
C SER A 226 6.12 -13.90 9.51
N TRP A 227 5.64 -13.25 8.44
CA TRP A 227 4.75 -13.88 7.48
C TRP A 227 5.42 -15.01 6.72
N PHE A 228 6.65 -14.80 6.26
CA PHE A 228 7.47 -15.80 5.55
C PHE A 228 7.91 -16.92 6.49
N ALA A 229 8.44 -16.59 7.67
CA ALA A 229 8.89 -17.57 8.68
C ALA A 229 7.77 -18.51 9.12
N ALA A 230 6.53 -18.03 9.28
CA ALA A 230 5.36 -18.86 9.62
C ALA A 230 5.03 -19.91 8.54
N ARG A 231 5.64 -19.80 7.35
CA ARG A 231 5.49 -20.73 6.22
C ARG A 231 6.76 -21.50 5.90
N GLY A 232 7.79 -21.36 6.74
CA GLY A 232 9.09 -22.01 6.54
C GLY A 232 9.87 -21.45 5.35
N LEU A 233 9.56 -20.21 4.93
CA LEU A 233 10.21 -19.53 3.83
C LEU A 233 11.33 -18.62 4.37
N ALA A 234 12.48 -18.66 3.69
CA ALA A 234 13.64 -17.87 4.10
C ALA A 234 13.51 -16.41 3.65
N THR A 235 13.95 -15.49 4.49
CA THR A 235 14.14 -14.08 4.18
C THR A 235 15.59 -13.68 4.37
N PHE A 236 15.97 -12.58 3.74
CA PHE A 236 17.24 -11.90 3.94
C PHE A 236 16.99 -10.40 3.93
N ASP A 237 17.38 -9.73 4.99
CA ASP A 237 17.31 -8.27 5.09
C ASP A 237 18.45 -7.65 4.26
N ILE A 238 18.10 -6.90 3.22
CA ILE A 238 19.08 -6.18 2.39
C ILE A 238 19.23 -4.70 2.80
N GLY A 239 18.45 -4.25 3.79
CA GLY A 239 18.43 -2.87 4.28
C GLY A 239 17.92 -1.92 3.22
N VAL A 240 18.80 -1.46 2.34
CA VAL A 240 18.51 -0.50 1.26
C VAL A 240 18.16 -1.24 -0.02
N GLY A 241 17.06 -0.86 -0.66
CA GLY A 241 16.71 -1.37 -2.00
C GLY A 241 17.03 -0.34 -3.09
N GLY A 242 17.38 -0.81 -4.29
CA GLY A 242 17.69 0.01 -5.46
C GLY A 242 16.47 0.13 -6.39
N SER A 243 15.36 0.70 -5.94
CA SER A 243 14.12 0.86 -6.70
C SER A 243 13.34 2.07 -6.19
N ASP A 244 12.06 2.22 -6.54
CA ASP A 244 11.22 3.38 -6.20
C ASP A 244 11.16 3.74 -4.69
N ASN A 245 11.48 2.80 -3.79
CA ASN A 245 11.64 3.07 -2.37
C ASN A 245 12.69 4.15 -2.08
N GLU A 246 13.74 4.29 -2.89
CA GLU A 246 14.75 5.34 -2.71
C GLU A 246 14.17 6.74 -2.84
N SER A 247 13.22 6.96 -3.74
CA SER A 247 12.57 8.27 -3.89
C SER A 247 11.86 8.69 -2.60
N PHE A 248 11.26 7.74 -1.89
CA PHE A 248 10.55 8.00 -0.64
C PHE A 248 11.53 8.15 0.54
N SER A 249 12.50 7.26 0.66
CA SER A 249 13.49 7.30 1.74
C SER A 249 14.33 8.57 1.68
N ASN A 250 14.76 9.01 0.49
CA ASN A 250 15.47 10.27 0.28
C ASN A 250 14.64 11.50 0.69
N ALA A 251 13.33 11.39 0.63
CA ALA A 251 12.40 12.44 1.10
C ALA A 251 12.04 12.32 2.59
N GLY A 252 12.61 11.36 3.31
CA GLY A 252 12.34 11.13 4.73
C GLY A 252 11.04 10.38 5.01
N ILE A 253 10.47 9.71 4.00
CA ILE A 253 9.30 8.84 4.16
C ILE A 253 9.80 7.42 4.39
N PRO A 254 9.41 6.75 5.50
CA PRO A 254 9.79 5.37 5.75
C PRO A 254 9.33 4.44 4.63
N SER A 255 10.19 3.51 4.22
CA SER A 255 9.91 2.53 3.17
C SER A 255 10.22 1.12 3.64
N SER A 256 9.46 0.16 3.15
CA SER A 256 9.69 -1.27 3.33
C SER A 256 9.14 -2.03 2.12
N GLY A 257 9.23 -3.35 2.14
CA GLY A 257 8.75 -4.21 1.07
C GLY A 257 9.63 -5.42 0.91
N PHE A 258 9.60 -6.01 -0.27
CA PHE A 258 10.52 -7.11 -0.59
C PHE A 258 10.76 -7.22 -2.09
N SER A 259 11.84 -7.96 -2.43
CA SER A 259 12.17 -8.46 -3.76
C SER A 259 12.31 -9.98 -3.74
N THR A 260 12.04 -10.61 -4.84
CA THR A 260 12.36 -12.04 -5.08
C THR A 260 13.75 -12.24 -5.70
N GLY A 261 14.52 -11.16 -5.80
CA GLY A 261 15.87 -11.14 -6.35
C GLY A 261 15.90 -11.00 -7.86
N ILE A 262 17.09 -10.79 -8.35
CA ILE A 262 17.39 -10.53 -9.77
C ILE A 262 17.44 -11.85 -10.54
N SER A 263 16.71 -11.92 -11.66
CA SER A 263 16.79 -13.05 -12.59
C SER A 263 17.88 -12.87 -13.64
N ASP A 264 18.31 -13.95 -14.28
CA ASP A 264 19.28 -13.91 -15.37
C ASP A 264 18.76 -13.16 -16.62
N CYS A 265 17.45 -12.95 -16.70
CA CYS A 265 16.76 -12.25 -17.79
C CYS A 265 16.43 -10.77 -17.47
N ILE A 266 16.92 -10.24 -16.36
CA ILE A 266 16.67 -8.83 -16.03
C ILE A 266 17.19 -7.93 -17.17
N HIS A 267 16.36 -6.95 -17.59
CA HIS A 267 16.63 -5.98 -18.64
C HIS A 267 16.90 -6.62 -20.04
N GLU A 268 16.47 -7.85 -20.26
CA GLU A 268 16.68 -8.59 -21.49
C GLU A 268 15.35 -9.01 -22.15
N ALA A 269 15.41 -9.34 -23.43
CA ALA A 269 14.23 -9.81 -24.17
C ALA A 269 13.59 -11.09 -23.62
N CYS A 270 14.35 -11.88 -22.84
CA CYS A 270 13.86 -13.10 -22.20
C CYS A 270 13.14 -12.84 -20.89
N ASP A 271 12.99 -11.57 -20.44
CA ASP A 271 12.16 -11.26 -19.29
C ASP A 271 10.67 -11.25 -19.67
N ASP A 272 10.22 -12.37 -20.17
CA ASP A 272 8.86 -12.68 -20.58
C ASP A 272 8.11 -13.51 -19.52
N LEU A 273 6.89 -13.95 -19.86
CA LEU A 273 6.05 -14.72 -18.94
C LEU A 273 6.69 -16.04 -18.46
N ALA A 274 7.64 -16.62 -19.24
CA ALA A 274 8.36 -17.83 -18.86
C ALA A 274 9.44 -17.56 -17.80
N ASN A 275 9.84 -16.32 -17.61
CA ASN A 275 10.79 -15.89 -16.57
C ASN A 275 10.13 -15.72 -15.18
N VAL A 276 8.81 -15.82 -15.10
CA VAL A 276 8.06 -15.74 -13.83
C VAL A 276 7.72 -17.15 -13.35
N ASP A 277 7.94 -17.42 -12.06
CA ASP A 277 7.44 -18.61 -11.38
C ASP A 277 6.07 -18.33 -10.76
N PRO A 278 4.99 -19.00 -11.22
CA PRO A 278 3.63 -18.72 -10.75
C PRO A 278 3.43 -18.93 -9.24
N ALA A 279 4.13 -19.92 -8.65
CA ALA A 279 3.99 -20.20 -7.23
C ALA A 279 4.70 -19.15 -6.37
N THR A 280 5.88 -18.68 -6.81
CA THR A 280 6.59 -17.55 -6.19
C THR A 280 5.75 -16.29 -6.26
N GLU A 281 5.18 -15.98 -7.42
CA GLU A 281 4.32 -14.81 -7.63
C GLU A 281 3.06 -14.83 -6.72
N ALA A 282 2.39 -15.99 -6.64
CA ALA A 282 1.24 -16.15 -5.75
C ALA A 282 1.64 -16.05 -4.27
N THR A 283 2.80 -16.58 -3.89
CA THR A 283 3.33 -16.53 -2.52
C THR A 283 3.65 -15.07 -2.15
N SER A 284 4.34 -14.35 -3.01
CA SER A 284 4.68 -12.93 -2.84
C SER A 284 3.42 -12.06 -2.73
N THR A 285 2.44 -12.30 -3.61
CA THR A 285 1.14 -11.60 -3.54
C THR A 285 0.42 -11.87 -2.22
N ASN A 286 0.45 -13.10 -1.72
CA ASN A 286 -0.15 -13.44 -0.42
C ASN A 286 0.61 -12.80 0.76
N ALA A 287 1.94 -12.65 0.68
CA ALA A 287 2.72 -11.94 1.68
C ALA A 287 2.32 -10.45 1.73
N LEU A 288 2.24 -9.82 0.56
CA LEU A 288 1.79 -8.43 0.44
C LEU A 288 0.38 -8.26 1.02
N ILE A 289 -0.58 -9.09 0.61
CA ILE A 289 -1.95 -9.05 1.14
C ILE A 289 -1.95 -9.20 2.67
N GLY A 290 -1.25 -10.20 3.21
CA GLY A 290 -1.22 -10.48 4.63
C GLY A 290 -0.70 -9.31 5.46
N VAL A 291 0.43 -8.72 5.04
CA VAL A 291 1.05 -7.60 5.72
C VAL A 291 0.23 -6.31 5.55
N LEU A 292 -0.28 -6.05 4.33
CA LEU A 292 -1.14 -4.88 4.11
C LEU A 292 -2.39 -4.93 5.00
N TRP A 293 -3.06 -6.09 5.13
CA TRP A 293 -4.23 -6.23 6.02
C TRP A 293 -3.89 -5.94 7.47
N GLN A 294 -2.73 -6.44 7.95
CA GLN A 294 -2.26 -6.17 9.31
C GLN A 294 -2.02 -4.68 9.53
N LEU A 295 -1.28 -4.03 8.63
CA LEU A 295 -0.92 -2.62 8.73
C LEU A 295 -2.12 -1.69 8.53
N ALA A 296 -3.07 -2.06 7.67
CA ALA A 296 -4.28 -1.30 7.41
C ALA A 296 -5.25 -1.27 8.58
N ALA A 297 -5.23 -2.28 9.46
CA ALA A 297 -6.12 -2.39 10.62
C ALA A 297 -5.67 -1.51 11.80
N THR A 298 -4.42 -1.10 11.84
CA THR A 298 -3.81 -0.35 12.94
C THR A 298 -3.61 1.11 12.54
N ARG A 299 -3.79 2.03 13.51
CA ARG A 299 -3.25 3.39 13.41
C ARG A 299 -1.85 3.39 14.01
N PRO A 300 -0.94 4.25 13.52
CA PRO A 300 0.37 4.41 14.12
C PRO A 300 0.28 4.88 15.57
#